data_0569bd4eb1d5ac64ff474f1256a99918
#
_entry.id   0569bd4eb1d5ac64ff474f1256a99918
#
_cell.length_a   1.000
_cell.length_b   1.000
_cell.length_c   1.000
_cell.angle_alpha   90.00
_cell.angle_beta   90.00
_cell.angle_gamma   90.00
#
_symmetry.space_group_name_H-M   'P 1'
#
loop_
_entity.id
_entity.type
_entity.pdbx_description
1 polymer ?
#
loop_
_entity_poly.entity_id
_entity_poly.type
_entity_poly.pdbx_seq_one_letter_code
_entity_poly.pdbx_strand_id
1 'polypeptide(L)'
;MCIMNKIDVFTIEKFIDRLEKFVKPNLPTDELIFYVATIIKDARELISFGEKRLALDILLENLIEEKILIDKEMLALLVDIDDKDIQSSITYLNALSDKY
;
A
#
# COMPACT_ATOMS: atom_id res chain seq x y z
N MET A 1 25.26 3.82 -11.95
CA MET A 1 24.77 3.83 -11.75
C MET A 1 24.06 3.59 -11.35
N CYS A 2 23.55 3.61 -11.11
CA CYS A 2 22.75 3.58 -10.68
C CYS A 2 22.00 3.18 -10.38
N ILE A 3 21.35 2.94 -10.10
CA ILE A 3 20.54 2.68 -9.74
C ILE A 3 19.79 2.70 -9.08
N MET A 4 19.44 2.74 -8.92
CA MET A 4 18.71 2.98 -8.21
C MET A 4 17.36 2.81 -8.08
N ASN A 5 16.52 2.99 -8.32
CA ASN A 5 15.17 2.76 -8.46
C ASN A 5 14.72 1.43 -8.03
N LYS A 6 15.29 0.90 -7.02
CA LYS A 6 14.90 -0.37 -6.59
C LYS A 6 13.82 -0.29 -5.60
N ILE A 7 12.73 -1.02 -5.86
CA ILE A 7 11.70 -1.21 -4.86
C ILE A 7 12.19 -2.31 -3.94
N ASP A 8 12.38 -1.95 -2.70
CA ASP A 8 12.91 -2.86 -1.69
C ASP A 8 11.76 -3.71 -1.11
N VAL A 9 11.86 -5.01 -1.25
CA VAL A 9 10.86 -5.93 -0.72
C VAL A 9 10.64 -5.72 0.77
N PHE A 10 11.72 -5.45 1.50
CA PHE A 10 11.63 -5.22 2.93
C PHE A 10 10.74 -4.03 3.25
N THR A 11 10.87 -2.96 2.48
CA THR A 11 10.04 -1.76 2.65
C THR A 11 8.57 -2.06 2.39
N ILE A 12 8.30 -2.81 1.32
CA ILE A 12 6.93 -3.18 0.97
C ILE A 12 6.31 -4.04 2.06
N GLU A 13 7.07 -5.01 2.55
CA GLU A 13 6.55 -5.89 3.59
C GLU A 13 6.28 -5.16 4.89
N LYS A 14 7.12 -4.18 5.19
CA LYS A 14 6.91 -3.33 6.35
C LYS A 14 5.61 -2.55 6.23
N PHE A 15 5.36 -2.01 5.03
CA PHE A 15 4.11 -1.30 4.77
C PHE A 15 2.91 -2.24 4.92
N ILE A 16 3.02 -3.44 4.35
CA ILE A 16 1.93 -4.42 4.43
C ILE A 16 1.66 -4.83 5.87
N ASP A 17 2.71 -5.04 6.65
CA ASP A 17 2.55 -5.40 8.06
C ASP A 17 1.84 -4.29 8.85
N ARG A 18 2.21 -3.04 8.58
CA ARG A 18 1.56 -1.92 9.23
C ARG A 18 0.11 -1.80 8.81
N LEU A 19 -0.16 -2.01 7.52
CA LEU A 19 -1.52 -1.99 7.02
C LEU A 19 -2.37 -3.06 7.69
N GLU A 20 -1.83 -4.24 7.83
CA GLU A 20 -2.53 -5.35 8.46
C GLU A 20 -2.96 -5.01 9.89
N LYS A 21 -2.07 -4.38 10.63
CA LYS A 21 -2.36 -3.98 12.01
C LYS A 21 -3.33 -2.80 12.08
N PHE A 22 -3.29 -1.95 11.07
CA PHE A 22 -4.13 -0.76 11.00
C PHE A 22 -5.60 -1.10 10.76
N VAL A 23 -5.85 -2.14 10.01
CA VAL A 23 -7.17 -2.44 9.45
C VAL A 23 -8.26 -2.66 10.51
N LYS A 24 -8.05 -3.60 11.41
CA LYS A 24 -9.10 -3.95 12.38
C LYS A 24 -9.60 -2.79 13.22
N PRO A 25 -8.72 -2.03 13.88
CA PRO A 25 -9.21 -0.96 14.74
C PRO A 25 -9.71 0.28 13.97
N ASN A 26 -9.40 0.39 12.68
CA ASN A 26 -9.65 1.63 11.97
C ASN A 26 -10.69 1.59 10.86
N LEU A 27 -10.99 0.41 10.33
CA LEU A 27 -11.99 0.32 9.27
C LEU A 27 -13.38 0.11 9.83
N PRO A 28 -14.38 0.75 9.23
CA PRO A 28 -15.73 0.80 9.83
C PRO A 28 -16.57 -0.46 9.67
N THR A 29 -16.27 -1.32 8.71
CA THR A 29 -17.11 -2.50 8.48
C THR A 29 -16.28 -3.76 8.34
N ASP A 30 -16.89 -4.88 8.66
CA ASP A 30 -16.25 -6.18 8.48
C ASP A 30 -15.98 -6.47 7.02
N GLU A 31 -16.83 -5.96 6.13
CA GLU A 31 -16.63 -6.13 4.70
C GLU A 31 -15.34 -5.48 4.22
N LEU A 32 -15.08 -4.27 4.68
CA LEU A 32 -13.83 -3.58 4.33
C LEU A 32 -12.62 -4.27 4.93
N ILE A 33 -12.76 -4.75 6.16
CA ILE A 33 -11.67 -5.48 6.82
C ILE A 33 -11.34 -6.73 6.02
N PHE A 34 -12.36 -7.47 5.61
CA PHE A 34 -12.14 -8.67 4.82
C PHE A 34 -11.55 -8.35 3.44
N TYR A 35 -12.04 -7.27 2.84
CA TYR A 35 -11.53 -6.84 1.54
C TYR A 35 -10.04 -6.53 1.60
N VAL A 36 -9.62 -5.76 2.60
CA VAL A 36 -8.20 -5.41 2.73
C VAL A 36 -7.36 -6.65 3.05
N ALA A 37 -7.88 -7.55 3.87
CA ALA A 37 -7.18 -8.80 4.16
C ALA A 37 -6.93 -9.59 2.87
N THR A 38 -7.91 -9.57 1.96
CA THR A 38 -7.80 -10.28 0.69
C THR A 38 -6.75 -9.65 -0.22
N ILE A 39 -6.75 -8.30 -0.33
CA ILE A 39 -5.76 -7.66 -1.19
C ILE A 39 -4.35 -7.77 -0.62
N ILE A 40 -4.24 -7.83 0.70
CA ILE A 40 -2.93 -8.07 1.34
C ILE A 40 -2.43 -9.46 1.00
N LYS A 41 -3.30 -10.45 1.08
CA LYS A 41 -2.94 -11.82 0.72
C LYS A 41 -2.48 -11.90 -0.72
N ASP A 42 -3.21 -11.25 -1.62
CA ASP A 42 -2.86 -11.24 -3.04
C ASP A 42 -1.51 -10.55 -3.26
N ALA A 43 -1.26 -9.46 -2.55
CA ALA A 43 0.01 -8.75 -2.67
C ALA A 43 1.18 -9.62 -2.21
N ARG A 44 1.00 -10.32 -1.10
CA ARG A 44 2.05 -11.22 -0.61
C ARG A 44 2.33 -12.35 -1.59
N GLU A 45 1.29 -12.83 -2.24
CA GLU A 45 1.43 -13.86 -3.24
C GLU A 45 2.25 -13.36 -4.43
N LEU A 46 1.94 -12.16 -4.91
CA LEU A 46 2.70 -11.57 -6.00
C LEU A 46 4.16 -11.36 -5.62
N ILE A 47 4.43 -10.95 -4.39
CA ILE A 47 5.79 -10.78 -3.91
C ILE A 47 6.53 -12.13 -3.96
N SER A 48 5.85 -13.20 -3.58
CA SER A 48 6.47 -14.52 -3.57
C SER A 48 6.85 -15.00 -4.99
N PHE A 49 6.20 -14.43 -6.00
CA PHE A 49 6.53 -14.73 -7.41
C PHE A 49 7.49 -13.70 -7.99
N GLY A 50 8.05 -12.82 -7.17
CA GLY A 50 8.99 -11.83 -7.65
C GLY A 50 8.38 -10.58 -8.24
N GLU A 51 7.05 -10.43 -8.13
CA GLU A 51 6.34 -9.29 -8.72
C GLU A 51 6.07 -8.20 -7.69
N LYS A 52 7.13 -7.76 -7.04
CA LYS A 52 6.97 -6.82 -5.91
C LYS A 52 6.42 -5.46 -6.32
N ARG A 53 6.82 -4.95 -7.47
CA ARG A 53 6.30 -3.66 -7.93
C ARG A 53 4.82 -3.77 -8.24
N LEU A 54 4.44 -4.82 -8.94
CA LEU A 54 3.05 -5.05 -9.29
C LEU A 54 2.21 -5.24 -8.03
N ALA A 55 2.77 -5.96 -7.05
CA ALA A 55 2.07 -6.18 -5.78
C ALA A 55 1.72 -4.86 -5.12
N LEU A 56 2.69 -3.96 -5.02
CA LEU A 56 2.46 -2.67 -4.38
C LEU A 56 1.52 -1.80 -5.19
N ASP A 57 1.72 -1.76 -6.50
CA ASP A 57 0.89 -0.95 -7.38
C ASP A 57 -0.59 -1.34 -7.28
N ILE A 58 -0.87 -2.63 -7.35
CA ILE A 58 -2.24 -3.13 -7.26
C ILE A 58 -2.82 -2.88 -5.87
N LEU A 59 -2.02 -3.09 -4.83
CA LEU A 59 -2.49 -2.86 -3.46
C LEU A 59 -2.92 -1.42 -3.27
N LEU A 60 -2.09 -0.47 -3.72
CA LEU A 60 -2.42 0.95 -3.57
C LEU A 60 -3.64 1.34 -4.39
N GLU A 61 -3.74 0.81 -5.61
CA GLU A 61 -4.90 1.10 -6.46
C GLU A 61 -6.19 0.61 -5.84
N ASN A 62 -6.15 -0.56 -5.21
CA ASN A 62 -7.34 -1.08 -4.55
C ASN A 62 -7.73 -0.25 -3.33
N LEU A 63 -6.75 0.25 -2.59
CA LEU A 63 -7.04 1.14 -1.46
C LEU A 63 -7.69 2.43 -1.94
N ILE A 64 -7.24 2.95 -3.07
CA ILE A 64 -7.81 4.16 -3.67
C ILE A 64 -9.24 3.91 -4.12
N GLU A 65 -9.47 2.79 -4.79
CA GLU A 65 -10.76 2.47 -5.36
C GLU A 65 -11.85 2.39 -4.29
N GLU A 66 -11.50 1.83 -3.15
CA GLU A 66 -12.45 1.71 -2.03
C GLU A 66 -12.39 2.91 -1.09
N LYS A 67 -11.60 3.91 -1.46
CA LYS A 67 -11.44 5.14 -0.66
C LYS A 67 -11.10 4.85 0.78
N ILE A 68 -10.18 3.94 0.98
CA ILE A 68 -9.76 3.56 2.31
C ILE A 68 -8.75 4.58 2.82
N LEU A 69 -9.09 5.24 3.92
CA LEU A 69 -8.20 6.23 4.52
C LEU A 69 -7.12 5.52 5.32
N ILE A 70 -5.89 5.76 4.95
CA ILE A 70 -4.78 5.18 5.68
C ILE A 70 -3.90 6.28 6.27
N ASP A 71 -3.16 5.90 7.29
CA ASP A 71 -2.32 6.77 8.07
C ASP A 71 -1.19 7.33 7.21
N LYS A 72 -0.96 8.63 7.31
CA LYS A 72 0.13 9.26 6.57
C LYS A 72 1.49 8.69 6.95
N GLU A 73 1.64 8.24 8.17
CA GLU A 73 2.89 7.62 8.60
C GLU A 73 3.18 6.35 7.84
N MET A 74 2.13 5.61 7.50
CA MET A 74 2.29 4.41 6.68
C MET A 74 2.72 4.76 5.27
N LEU A 75 2.11 5.79 4.71
CA LEU A 75 2.47 6.25 3.36
C LEU A 75 3.90 6.76 3.30
N ALA A 76 4.37 7.34 4.39
CA ALA A 76 5.74 7.84 4.47
C ALA A 76 6.78 6.73 4.29
N LEU A 77 6.41 5.48 4.61
CA LEU A 77 7.33 4.36 4.40
C LEU A 77 7.66 4.18 2.92
N LEU A 78 6.80 4.65 2.04
CA LEU A 78 6.95 4.45 0.60
C LEU A 78 7.50 5.66 -0.13
N VAL A 79 7.89 6.69 0.62
CA VAL A 79 8.27 7.98 0.02
C VAL A 79 9.50 7.90 -0.88
N ASP A 80 10.39 6.96 -0.60
CA ASP A 80 11.65 6.86 -1.36
C ASP A 80 11.56 5.95 -2.57
N ILE A 81 10.40 5.35 -2.82
CA ILE A 81 10.24 4.49 -3.97
C ILE A 81 10.20 5.32 -5.24
N ASP A 82 11.17 5.10 -6.11
CA ASP A 82 11.30 5.89 -7.34
C ASP A 82 10.50 5.23 -8.46
N ASP A 83 9.18 5.37 -8.36
CA ASP A 83 8.25 4.82 -9.36
C ASP A 83 7.11 5.82 -9.48
N LYS A 84 6.93 6.31 -10.70
CA LYS A 84 5.98 7.38 -10.97
C LYS A 84 4.54 7.00 -10.62
N ASP A 85 4.12 5.80 -11.00
CA ASP A 85 2.76 5.35 -10.75
C ASP A 85 2.52 5.16 -9.25
N ILE A 86 3.48 4.60 -8.57
CA ILE A 86 3.37 4.39 -7.13
C ILE A 86 3.33 5.75 -6.42
N GLN A 87 4.17 6.68 -6.83
CA GLN A 87 4.17 8.01 -6.20
C GLN A 87 2.87 8.76 -6.48
N SER A 88 2.27 8.57 -7.65
CA SER A 88 0.95 9.16 -7.94
C SER A 88 -0.11 8.61 -7.00
N SER A 89 -0.09 7.32 -6.76
CA SER A 89 -1.04 6.69 -5.84
C SER A 89 -0.85 7.20 -4.42
N ILE A 90 0.39 7.35 -3.99
CA ILE A 90 0.70 7.85 -2.66
C ILE A 90 0.18 9.28 -2.50
N THR A 91 0.39 10.10 -3.53
CA THR A 91 -0.10 11.48 -3.52
C THR A 91 -1.61 11.51 -3.39
N TYR A 92 -2.29 10.67 -4.13
CA TYR A 92 -3.75 10.59 -4.08
C TYR A 92 -4.23 10.16 -2.70
N LEU A 93 -3.61 9.13 -2.13
CA LEU A 93 -4.01 8.66 -0.81
C LEU A 93 -3.75 9.69 0.28
N ASN A 94 -2.64 10.44 0.17
CA ASN A 94 -2.37 11.53 1.11
C ASN A 94 -3.44 12.61 1.01
N ALA A 95 -3.83 12.97 -0.20
CA ALA A 95 -4.86 13.99 -0.41
C ALA A 95 -6.21 13.52 0.13
N LEU A 96 -6.51 12.25 -0.05
CA LEU A 96 -7.75 11.67 0.46
C LEU A 96 -7.77 11.72 1.99
N SER A 97 -6.65 11.41 2.62
CA SER A 97 -6.53 11.47 4.07
C SER A 97 -6.69 12.90 4.60
N ASP A 98 -6.17 13.88 3.87
CA ASP A 98 -6.30 15.28 4.27
C ASP A 98 -7.73 15.78 4.19
N LYS A 99 -8.53 15.18 3.33
CA LYS A 99 -9.90 15.61 3.13
C LYS A 99 -10.81 15.16 4.26
N TYR A 100 -10.47 14.12 4.89
CA TYR A 100 -11.24 13.53 5.96
C TYR A 100 -10.44 13.45 7.24
#